data_83db6468b2759969fab6f497f0be6b10
#
_entry.id   83db6468b2759969fab6f497f0be6b10
#
_cell.length_a   1.000
_cell.length_b   1.000
_cell.length_c   1.000
_cell.angle_alpha   90.00
_cell.angle_beta   90.00
_cell.angle_gamma   90.00
#
_symmetry.space_group_name_H-M   'P 1'
#
loop_
_entity.id
_entity.type
_entity.pdbx_description
1 polymer ?
#
loop_
_entity_poly.entity_id
_entity_poly.type
_entity_poly.pdbx_seq_one_letter_code
_entity_poly.pdbx_strand_id
1 'polypeptide(L)'
;MSKNLYQTVEDRNDADEVEQHGPYHCSAHDAWLGDGYYFWDSHIDLAHWWGRKHYPSSNYMICRSTIPCDDEILDLYNSPENQVEFKQTVDVMREELATEDIKVPQVIKYIRDHTNYYQRYKGIRCMGIGSTSSYDFSSYRFKFVNKNHAYLDLCPPIQYCITDISILNGYEVMYPEYYKNI
;
A
#
# COMPACT_ATOMS: atom_id res chain seq x y z
N MET A 1 -16.57 7.86 -6.04
CA MET A 1 -16.74 7.31 -4.66
C MET A 1 -15.39 7.35 -3.97
N SER A 2 -15.31 7.87 -2.74
CA SER A 2 -14.07 7.83 -1.96
C SER A 2 -13.74 6.37 -1.56
N LYS A 3 -12.46 6.06 -1.48
CA LYS A 3 -11.97 4.75 -1.00
C LYS A 3 -11.46 4.87 0.42
N ASN A 4 -11.65 3.84 1.22
CA ASN A 4 -11.04 3.73 2.53
C ASN A 4 -9.61 3.18 2.40
N LEU A 5 -8.69 3.80 3.09
CA LEU A 5 -7.29 3.39 3.19
C LEU A 5 -6.96 3.12 4.66
N TYR A 6 -6.31 2.00 4.94
CA TYR A 6 -6.02 1.56 6.31
C TYR A 6 -4.52 1.50 6.57
N GLN A 7 -4.06 2.24 7.58
CA GLN A 7 -2.70 2.18 8.10
C GLN A 7 -2.68 1.43 9.42
N THR A 8 -1.73 0.52 9.58
CA THR A 8 -1.47 -0.15 10.86
C THR A 8 -0.28 0.50 11.54
N VAL A 9 -0.44 0.87 12.80
CA VAL A 9 0.59 1.49 13.64
C VAL A 9 0.70 0.78 14.99
N GLU A 10 1.80 0.98 15.70
CA GLU A 10 1.94 0.48 17.06
C GLU A 10 0.93 1.17 17.99
N ASP A 11 0.33 0.38 18.89
CA ASP A 11 -0.58 0.92 19.92
C ASP A 11 0.25 1.66 20.99
N ARG A 12 0.04 2.96 21.06
CA ARG A 12 0.69 3.85 22.02
C ARG A 12 -0.17 4.13 23.27
N ASN A 13 -1.31 3.44 23.39
CA ASN A 13 -2.32 3.63 24.44
C ASN A 13 -2.94 5.05 24.48
N ASP A 14 -2.84 5.79 23.37
CA ASP A 14 -3.39 7.13 23.22
C ASP A 14 -3.89 7.30 21.77
N ALA A 15 -5.20 7.15 21.60
CA ALA A 15 -5.83 7.26 20.27
C ALA A 15 -5.82 8.70 19.78
N ASP A 16 -6.03 9.66 20.67
CA ASP A 16 -6.06 11.09 20.33
C ASP A 16 -4.69 11.55 19.80
N GLU A 17 -3.60 11.09 20.48
CA GLU A 17 -2.24 11.36 20.01
C GLU A 17 -2.01 10.76 18.61
N VAL A 18 -2.46 9.51 18.40
CA VAL A 18 -2.29 8.82 17.13
C VAL A 18 -3.06 9.52 16.00
N GLU A 19 -4.28 9.94 16.26
CA GLU A 19 -5.10 10.68 15.26
C GLU A 19 -4.51 12.06 14.95
N GLN A 20 -4.02 12.76 15.96
CA GLN A 20 -3.48 14.11 15.79
C GLN A 20 -2.15 14.14 15.02
N HIS A 21 -1.30 13.13 15.19
CA HIS A 21 0.04 13.09 14.59
C HIS A 21 0.15 12.20 13.36
N GLY A 22 -0.89 11.43 13.06
CA GLY A 22 -0.92 10.59 11.86
C GLY A 22 -1.24 11.36 10.56
N PRO A 23 -1.09 10.73 9.41
CA PRO A 23 -0.53 9.38 9.22
C PRO A 23 0.97 9.31 9.47
N TYR A 24 1.48 8.08 9.72
CA TYR A 24 2.88 7.84 10.05
C TYR A 24 3.69 7.44 8.83
N HIS A 25 4.80 8.17 8.62
CA HIS A 25 5.71 7.96 7.51
C HIS A 25 6.58 6.71 7.71
N CYS A 26 6.79 5.94 6.63
CA CYS A 26 7.72 4.83 6.56
C CYS A 26 8.92 5.20 5.66
N SER A 27 10.13 5.07 6.22
CA SER A 27 11.40 5.25 5.51
C SER A 27 12.33 4.03 5.65
N ALA A 28 11.73 2.84 5.86
CA ALA A 28 12.48 1.61 5.96
C ALA A 28 13.20 1.29 4.65
N HIS A 29 14.45 0.81 4.74
CA HIS A 29 15.29 0.51 3.57
C HIS A 29 14.72 -0.60 2.68
N ASP A 30 13.83 -1.43 3.22
CA ASP A 30 13.12 -2.53 2.55
C ASP A 30 11.66 -2.18 2.19
N ALA A 31 11.30 -0.90 2.27
CA ALA A 31 9.99 -0.42 1.87
C ALA A 31 9.73 -0.69 0.37
N TRP A 32 8.67 -1.42 0.06
CA TRP A 32 8.41 -1.97 -1.28
C TRP A 32 8.24 -0.91 -2.37
N LEU A 33 7.64 0.22 -2.00
CA LEU A 33 7.33 1.33 -2.91
C LEU A 33 8.16 2.58 -2.60
N GLY A 34 9.21 2.42 -1.77
CA GLY A 34 10.07 3.51 -1.31
C GLY A 34 9.45 4.32 -0.17
N ASP A 35 10.03 5.49 0.12
CA ASP A 35 9.59 6.35 1.22
C ASP A 35 8.19 6.90 1.02
N GLY A 36 7.38 6.90 2.08
CA GLY A 36 6.02 7.42 2.06
C GLY A 36 5.12 6.88 3.17
N TYR A 37 3.85 7.21 3.09
CA TYR A 37 2.81 6.79 4.03
C TYR A 37 2.08 5.59 3.43
N TYR A 38 2.22 4.42 4.07
CA TYR A 38 1.70 3.16 3.57
C TYR A 38 0.30 2.88 4.09
N PHE A 39 -0.58 2.48 3.18
CA PHE A 39 -1.96 2.10 3.48
C PHE A 39 -2.35 0.84 2.70
N TRP A 40 -3.23 0.03 3.30
CA TRP A 40 -3.95 -1.04 2.63
C TRP A 40 -5.21 -0.49 1.96
N ASP A 41 -5.44 -0.89 0.71
CA ASP A 41 -6.61 -0.47 -0.07
C ASP A 41 -7.86 -1.23 0.40
N SER A 42 -8.86 -0.51 0.90
CA SER A 42 -10.24 -0.94 1.13
C SER A 42 -10.47 -2.12 2.10
N HIS A 43 -9.48 -3.01 2.28
CA HIS A 43 -9.61 -4.22 3.10
C HIS A 43 -8.90 -4.08 4.45
N ILE A 44 -9.68 -3.85 5.51
CA ILE A 44 -9.17 -3.76 6.88
C ILE A 44 -8.49 -5.07 7.34
N ASP A 45 -8.91 -6.21 6.80
CA ASP A 45 -8.30 -7.53 7.12
C ASP A 45 -6.80 -7.59 6.79
N LEU A 46 -6.36 -6.89 5.73
CA LEU A 46 -4.94 -6.77 5.39
C LEU A 46 -4.19 -5.97 6.44
N ALA A 47 -4.79 -4.90 6.95
CA ALA A 47 -4.22 -4.12 8.05
C ALA A 47 -4.11 -4.94 9.35
N HIS A 48 -5.12 -5.76 9.66
CA HIS A 48 -5.07 -6.70 10.78
C HIS A 48 -4.00 -7.78 10.58
N TRP A 49 -3.89 -8.35 9.38
CA TRP A 49 -2.85 -9.33 9.05
C TRP A 49 -1.45 -8.73 9.26
N TRP A 50 -1.22 -7.51 8.77
CA TRP A 50 0.04 -6.80 8.95
C TRP A 50 0.32 -6.53 10.41
N GLY A 51 -0.66 -6.05 11.18
CA GLY A 51 -0.53 -5.80 12.61
C GLY A 51 -0.09 -7.03 13.40
N ARG A 52 -0.74 -8.17 13.18
CA ARG A 52 -0.37 -9.44 13.83
C ARG A 52 1.05 -9.91 13.47
N LYS A 53 1.51 -9.65 12.25
CA LYS A 53 2.87 -10.03 11.81
C LYS A 53 3.94 -9.07 12.29
N HIS A 54 3.68 -7.78 12.24
CA HIS A 54 4.67 -6.75 12.50
C HIS A 54 4.80 -6.42 13.99
N TYR A 55 3.70 -6.56 14.73
CA TYR A 55 3.64 -6.31 16.16
C TYR A 55 3.28 -7.58 16.97
N PRO A 56 4.06 -8.67 16.87
CA PRO A 56 3.68 -9.95 17.49
C PRO A 56 3.72 -9.93 19.02
N SER A 57 4.47 -9.00 19.61
CA SER A 57 4.67 -8.86 21.06
C SER A 57 4.05 -7.59 21.63
N SER A 58 3.44 -6.74 20.82
CA SER A 58 2.77 -5.50 21.21
C SER A 58 1.40 -5.39 20.56
N ASN A 59 0.58 -4.51 21.11
CA ASN A 59 -0.70 -4.19 20.49
C ASN A 59 -0.49 -3.27 19.26
N TYR A 60 -1.46 -3.24 18.39
CA TYR A 60 -1.48 -2.35 17.24
C TYR A 60 -2.82 -1.63 17.10
N MET A 61 -2.76 -0.47 16.50
CA MET A 61 -3.94 0.28 16.05
C MET A 61 -4.07 0.21 14.54
N ILE A 62 -5.31 0.31 14.06
CA ILE A 62 -5.59 0.52 12.65
C ILE A 62 -6.31 1.85 12.51
N CYS A 63 -5.73 2.73 11.70
CA CYS A 63 -6.29 4.03 11.38
C CYS A 63 -6.82 4.05 9.95
N ARG A 64 -7.90 4.79 9.73
CA ARG A 64 -8.53 4.99 8.44
C ARG A 64 -8.34 6.41 7.95
N SER A 65 -7.91 6.54 6.70
CA SER A 65 -8.07 7.74 5.88
C SER A 65 -8.97 7.44 4.69
N THR A 66 -9.39 8.44 3.96
CA THR A 66 -10.06 8.25 2.67
C THR A 66 -9.36 9.03 1.56
N ILE A 67 -9.39 8.47 0.35
CA ILE A 67 -8.93 9.15 -0.86
C ILE A 67 -10.13 9.34 -1.81
N PRO A 68 -10.34 10.56 -2.36
CA PRO A 68 -11.52 10.85 -3.19
C PRO A 68 -11.45 10.19 -4.58
N CYS A 69 -10.26 10.15 -5.18
CA CYS A 69 -9.99 9.53 -6.48
C CYS A 69 -8.52 9.14 -6.60
N ASP A 70 -8.18 8.39 -7.66
CA ASP A 70 -6.81 7.96 -7.95
C ASP A 70 -6.13 8.79 -9.07
N ASP A 71 -6.67 9.95 -9.43
CA ASP A 71 -6.19 10.73 -10.59
C ASP A 71 -4.73 11.21 -10.43
N GLU A 72 -4.30 11.44 -9.18
CA GLU A 72 -2.94 11.81 -8.84
C GLU A 72 -2.12 10.63 -8.27
N ILE A 73 -2.49 9.40 -8.62
CA ILE A 73 -1.82 8.17 -8.19
C ILE A 73 -1.19 7.46 -9.38
N LEU A 74 0.09 7.12 -9.28
CA LEU A 74 0.74 6.18 -10.21
C LEU A 74 0.17 4.77 -9.94
N ASP A 75 -0.91 4.43 -10.64
CA ASP A 75 -1.62 3.17 -10.41
C ASP A 75 -1.02 2.03 -11.24
N LEU A 76 -0.16 1.23 -10.61
CA LEU A 76 0.45 0.04 -11.19
C LEU A 76 -0.46 -1.21 -11.10
N TYR A 77 -1.67 -1.06 -10.57
CA TYR A 77 -2.63 -2.15 -10.45
C TYR A 77 -3.72 -2.09 -11.54
N ASN A 78 -4.33 -0.90 -11.73
CA ASN A 78 -5.50 -0.75 -12.62
C ASN A 78 -5.24 0.09 -13.88
N SER A 79 -4.12 0.82 -13.99
CA SER A 79 -3.82 1.62 -15.17
C SER A 79 -2.85 0.90 -16.10
N PRO A 80 -3.32 0.36 -17.25
CA PRO A 80 -2.44 -0.22 -18.26
C PRO A 80 -1.39 0.76 -18.79
N GLU A 81 -1.73 2.05 -18.91
CA GLU A 81 -0.82 3.10 -19.35
C GLU A 81 0.36 3.24 -18.37
N ASN A 82 0.07 3.33 -17.07
CA ASN A 82 1.11 3.42 -16.04
C ASN A 82 1.97 2.15 -15.98
N GLN A 83 1.37 0.98 -16.20
CA GLN A 83 2.11 -0.29 -16.23
C GLN A 83 3.07 -0.33 -17.44
N VAL A 84 2.65 0.15 -18.61
CA VAL A 84 3.49 0.25 -19.80
C VAL A 84 4.64 1.24 -19.59
N GLU A 85 4.35 2.44 -19.06
CA GLU A 85 5.37 3.46 -18.74
C GLU A 85 6.40 2.91 -17.74
N PHE A 86 5.93 2.23 -16.71
CA PHE A 86 6.80 1.59 -15.71
C PHE A 86 7.69 0.52 -16.34
N LYS A 87 7.12 -0.35 -17.19
CA LYS A 87 7.89 -1.39 -17.89
C LYS A 87 8.95 -0.80 -18.82
N GLN A 88 8.61 0.26 -19.54
CA GLN A 88 9.58 0.98 -20.40
C GLN A 88 10.74 1.55 -19.57
N THR A 89 10.45 2.11 -18.40
CA THR A 89 11.49 2.59 -17.46
C THR A 89 12.40 1.46 -17.01
N VAL A 90 11.84 0.28 -16.68
CA VAL A 90 12.65 -0.91 -16.35
C VAL A 90 13.60 -1.26 -17.50
N ASP A 91 13.15 -1.22 -18.74
CA ASP A 91 13.97 -1.57 -19.91
C ASP A 91 15.10 -0.56 -20.10
N VAL A 92 14.83 0.74 -19.98
CA VAL A 92 15.86 1.79 -20.03
C VAL A 92 16.90 1.56 -18.93
N MET A 93 16.46 1.31 -17.69
CA MET A 93 17.39 1.05 -16.57
C MET A 93 18.24 -0.20 -16.77
N ARG A 94 17.70 -1.25 -17.37
CA ARG A 94 18.44 -2.48 -17.69
C ARG A 94 19.56 -2.21 -18.69
N GLU A 95 19.28 -1.41 -19.72
CA GLU A 95 20.26 -1.01 -20.72
C GLU A 95 21.36 -0.11 -20.10
N GLU A 96 20.96 0.92 -19.35
CA GLU A 96 21.89 1.87 -18.71
C GLU A 96 22.81 1.21 -17.67
N LEU A 97 22.25 0.31 -16.85
CA LEU A 97 22.98 -0.34 -15.75
C LEU A 97 23.59 -1.68 -16.14
N ALA A 98 23.36 -2.15 -17.37
CA ALA A 98 23.82 -3.45 -17.88
C ALA A 98 23.47 -4.61 -16.92
N THR A 99 22.25 -4.63 -16.37
CA THR A 99 21.78 -5.65 -15.43
C THR A 99 20.32 -5.99 -15.62
N GLU A 100 19.97 -7.27 -15.45
CA GLU A 100 18.58 -7.74 -15.43
C GLU A 100 17.93 -7.64 -14.05
N ASP A 101 18.72 -7.51 -12.97
CA ASP A 101 18.25 -7.50 -11.60
C ASP A 101 17.83 -6.10 -11.14
N ILE A 102 16.71 -5.62 -11.68
CA ILE A 102 16.09 -4.36 -11.30
C ILE A 102 14.93 -4.60 -10.34
N LYS A 103 14.94 -3.95 -9.20
CA LYS A 103 13.89 -4.03 -8.18
C LYS A 103 12.89 -2.89 -8.31
N VAL A 104 11.62 -3.14 -7.94
CA VAL A 104 10.55 -2.13 -7.97
C VAL A 104 10.93 -0.81 -7.26
N PRO A 105 11.51 -0.80 -6.04
CA PRO A 105 11.92 0.45 -5.40
C PRO A 105 12.96 1.26 -6.18
N GLN A 106 13.84 0.58 -6.91
CA GLN A 106 14.85 1.24 -7.75
C GLN A 106 14.20 1.95 -8.94
N VAL A 107 13.21 1.32 -9.58
CA VAL A 107 12.45 1.92 -10.68
C VAL A 107 11.67 3.14 -10.19
N ILE A 108 10.99 3.01 -9.04
CA ILE A 108 10.25 4.11 -8.43
C ILE A 108 11.18 5.28 -8.13
N LYS A 109 12.34 5.00 -7.55
CA LYS A 109 13.36 6.04 -7.29
C LYS A 109 13.83 6.70 -8.59
N TYR A 110 14.10 5.91 -9.62
CA TYR A 110 14.50 6.43 -10.94
C TYR A 110 13.43 7.36 -11.52
N ILE A 111 12.16 6.94 -11.51
CA ILE A 111 11.03 7.76 -11.97
C ILE A 111 10.95 9.07 -11.18
N ARG A 112 11.07 9.01 -9.86
CA ARG A 112 11.02 10.20 -8.98
C ARG A 112 12.16 11.18 -9.27
N ASP A 113 13.36 10.67 -9.53
CA ASP A 113 14.58 11.47 -9.69
C ASP A 113 14.73 12.04 -11.12
N HIS A 114 14.19 11.37 -12.14
CA HIS A 114 14.46 11.68 -13.55
C HIS A 114 13.24 12.15 -14.34
N THR A 115 12.06 12.21 -13.71
CA THR A 115 10.83 12.66 -14.36
C THR A 115 10.13 13.76 -13.55
N ASN A 116 9.03 14.26 -14.09
CA ASN A 116 8.15 15.20 -13.37
C ASN A 116 7.17 14.48 -12.42
N TYR A 117 7.59 13.37 -11.78
CA TYR A 117 6.75 12.54 -10.92
C TYR A 117 5.94 13.35 -9.89
N TYR A 118 6.60 14.19 -9.12
CA TYR A 118 5.95 14.97 -8.04
C TYR A 118 4.99 16.06 -8.54
N GLN A 119 5.02 16.38 -9.83
CA GLN A 119 4.03 17.27 -10.46
C GLN A 119 2.79 16.52 -10.93
N ARG A 120 2.94 15.21 -11.21
CA ARG A 120 1.87 14.35 -11.72
C ARG A 120 1.23 13.50 -10.64
N TYR A 121 2.01 13.02 -9.68
CA TYR A 121 1.59 12.00 -8.72
C TYR A 121 1.90 12.39 -7.28
N LYS A 122 0.96 12.07 -6.40
CA LYS A 122 1.08 12.21 -4.95
C LYS A 122 1.18 10.87 -4.23
N GLY A 123 1.25 9.78 -4.97
CA GLY A 123 1.39 8.44 -4.44
C GLY A 123 1.46 7.39 -5.51
N ILE A 124 1.65 6.15 -5.08
CA ILE A 124 1.72 4.96 -5.92
C ILE A 124 0.75 3.94 -5.37
N ARG A 125 0.06 3.22 -6.25
CA ARG A 125 -0.80 2.08 -5.93
C ARG A 125 -0.27 0.84 -6.63
N CYS A 126 -0.06 -0.24 -5.87
CA CYS A 126 0.47 -1.48 -6.43
C CYS A 126 -0.07 -2.69 -5.68
N MET A 127 -0.19 -3.82 -6.37
CA MET A 127 -0.48 -5.10 -5.75
C MET A 127 0.82 -5.86 -5.49
N GLY A 128 1.12 -6.14 -4.21
CA GLY A 128 2.18 -7.06 -3.83
C GLY A 128 1.73 -8.51 -4.00
N ILE A 129 2.59 -9.36 -4.59
CA ILE A 129 2.29 -10.78 -4.76
C ILE A 129 3.19 -11.58 -3.81
N GLY A 130 2.65 -12.65 -3.24
CA GLY A 130 3.42 -13.66 -2.51
C GLY A 130 3.40 -13.54 -0.99
N SER A 131 3.53 -12.35 -0.40
CA SER A 131 3.52 -12.21 1.07
C SER A 131 2.17 -12.55 1.70
N THR A 132 1.08 -12.33 0.96
CA THR A 132 -0.30 -12.69 1.35
C THR A 132 -0.80 -13.96 0.68
N SER A 133 0.04 -14.67 -0.07
CA SER A 133 -0.28 -16.00 -0.59
C SER A 133 -0.41 -17.04 0.52
N SER A 134 -0.23 -16.61 1.77
CA SER A 134 -0.37 -17.43 2.94
C SER A 134 -1.81 -17.88 3.18
N TYR A 135 -1.93 -18.89 4.00
CA TYR A 135 -3.16 -19.55 4.43
C TYR A 135 -4.25 -18.59 4.94
N ASP A 136 -3.88 -17.42 5.48
CA ASP A 136 -4.79 -16.46 6.14
C ASP A 136 -5.86 -15.87 5.22
N PHE A 137 -5.63 -15.85 3.90
CA PHE A 137 -6.55 -15.27 2.92
C PHE A 137 -7.21 -16.31 2.00
N SER A 138 -7.11 -17.58 2.31
CA SER A 138 -7.69 -18.66 1.51
C SER A 138 -9.22 -18.57 1.40
N SER A 139 -9.90 -18.03 2.41
CA SER A 139 -11.35 -17.80 2.42
C SER A 139 -11.82 -16.73 1.42
N TYR A 140 -10.93 -15.85 0.95
CA TYR A 140 -11.22 -14.84 -0.06
C TYR A 140 -10.93 -15.30 -1.49
N ARG A 141 -10.42 -16.54 -1.68
CA ARG A 141 -10.00 -17.07 -2.97
C ARG A 141 -10.96 -18.14 -3.46
N PHE A 142 -11.60 -17.86 -4.57
CA PHE A 142 -12.57 -18.74 -5.21
C PHE A 142 -12.06 -19.26 -6.54
N LYS A 143 -11.93 -20.57 -6.67
CA LYS A 143 -11.46 -21.18 -7.93
C LYS A 143 -12.53 -21.07 -9.02
N PHE A 144 -12.10 -20.74 -10.24
CA PHE A 144 -13.01 -20.79 -11.39
C PHE A 144 -13.35 -22.21 -11.81
N VAL A 145 -12.40 -23.14 -11.69
CA VAL A 145 -12.56 -24.59 -11.98
C VAL A 145 -11.72 -25.45 -11.06
N ASN A 146 -12.16 -26.66 -10.73
CA ASN A 146 -11.54 -27.49 -9.70
C ASN A 146 -10.09 -27.92 -9.96
N LYS A 147 -9.66 -28.02 -11.21
CA LYS A 147 -8.32 -28.49 -11.60
C LYS A 147 -7.38 -27.40 -12.06
N ASN A 148 -7.79 -26.13 -11.98
CA ASN A 148 -7.00 -25.00 -12.43
C ASN A 148 -6.45 -24.21 -11.22
N HIS A 149 -5.29 -23.57 -11.41
CA HIS A 149 -4.71 -22.64 -10.42
C HIS A 149 -5.32 -21.24 -10.50
N ALA A 150 -6.15 -20.93 -11.52
CA ALA A 150 -6.84 -19.66 -11.64
C ALA A 150 -7.91 -19.51 -10.56
N TYR A 151 -7.90 -18.39 -9.88
CA TYR A 151 -8.86 -18.04 -8.84
C TYR A 151 -9.20 -16.54 -8.87
N LEU A 152 -10.40 -16.22 -8.40
CA LEU A 152 -10.81 -14.86 -8.08
C LEU A 152 -10.33 -14.55 -6.66
N ASP A 153 -9.55 -13.49 -6.49
CA ASP A 153 -9.14 -12.97 -5.17
C ASP A 153 -10.04 -11.78 -4.81
N LEU A 154 -10.82 -11.92 -3.75
CA LEU A 154 -11.72 -10.87 -3.25
C LEU A 154 -11.04 -9.98 -2.20
N CYS A 155 -9.80 -10.28 -1.80
CA CYS A 155 -9.01 -9.47 -0.90
C CYS A 155 -7.57 -9.34 -1.43
N PRO A 156 -7.40 -8.73 -2.62
CA PRO A 156 -6.07 -8.58 -3.21
C PRO A 156 -5.20 -7.66 -2.34
N PRO A 157 -3.92 -8.00 -2.11
CA PRO A 157 -3.02 -7.24 -1.25
C PRO A 157 -2.51 -5.97 -1.92
N ILE A 158 -3.42 -5.02 -2.10
CA ILE A 158 -3.11 -3.74 -2.72
C ILE A 158 -2.66 -2.75 -1.66
N GLN A 159 -1.54 -2.08 -1.94
CA GLN A 159 -1.00 -1.02 -1.10
C GLN A 159 -0.96 0.31 -1.85
N TYR A 160 -1.19 1.39 -1.10
CA TYR A 160 -0.82 2.74 -1.45
C TYR A 160 0.45 3.14 -0.69
N CYS A 161 1.36 3.81 -1.37
CA CYS A 161 2.45 4.57 -0.77
C CYS A 161 2.22 6.03 -1.15
N ILE A 162 1.68 6.82 -0.23
CA ILE A 162 1.36 8.24 -0.42
C ILE A 162 2.61 9.06 -0.12
N THR A 163 2.95 9.99 -1.00
CA THR A 163 4.09 10.92 -0.83
C THR A 163 3.66 12.33 -0.45
N ASP A 164 2.41 12.70 -0.77
CA ASP A 164 1.79 13.97 -0.36
C ASP A 164 0.42 13.67 0.28
N ILE A 165 0.36 13.83 1.60
CA ILE A 165 -0.85 13.54 2.39
C ILE A 165 -2.01 14.51 2.14
N SER A 166 -1.79 15.59 1.39
CA SER A 166 -2.86 16.55 1.05
C SER A 166 -4.03 15.95 0.27
N ILE A 167 -3.84 14.75 -0.32
CA ILE A 167 -4.90 14.02 -1.01
C ILE A 167 -5.76 13.14 -0.09
N LEU A 168 -5.34 13.00 1.16
CA LEU A 168 -6.06 12.20 2.15
C LEU A 168 -7.07 13.05 2.91
N ASN A 169 -8.21 12.44 3.27
CA ASN A 169 -9.19 13.06 4.15
C ASN A 169 -9.35 12.23 5.42
N GLY A 170 -9.20 12.92 6.55
CA GLY A 170 -9.31 12.35 7.88
C GLY A 170 -8.18 11.35 8.18
N TYR A 171 -8.01 11.08 9.46
CA TYR A 171 -7.17 10.00 9.98
C TYR A 171 -7.73 9.63 11.34
N GLU A 172 -8.45 8.52 11.42
CA GLU A 172 -9.21 8.13 12.62
C GLU A 172 -8.92 6.69 13.03
N VAL A 173 -8.83 6.42 14.32
CA VAL A 173 -8.61 5.10 14.87
C VAL A 173 -9.87 4.24 14.67
N MET A 174 -9.72 3.10 14.01
CA MET A 174 -10.77 2.12 13.75
C MET A 174 -10.68 0.89 14.65
N TYR A 175 -9.48 0.55 15.09
CA TYR A 175 -9.18 -0.59 15.94
C TYR A 175 -8.04 -0.24 16.89
N PRO A 176 -8.10 -0.63 18.17
CA PRO A 176 -9.21 -1.37 18.81
C PRO A 176 -10.50 -0.54 18.96
N GLU A 177 -11.65 -1.22 18.94
CA GLU A 177 -12.95 -0.53 18.98
C GLU A 177 -13.23 0.24 20.27
N TYR A 178 -12.55 -0.13 21.37
CA TYR A 178 -12.75 0.57 22.65
C TYR A 178 -12.28 2.02 22.63
N TYR A 179 -11.40 2.41 21.73
CA TYR A 179 -11.02 3.81 21.53
C TYR A 179 -12.12 4.67 20.89
N LYS A 180 -13.11 4.06 20.23
CA LYS A 180 -14.23 4.79 19.61
C LYS A 180 -15.30 5.25 20.62
N ASN A 181 -15.24 4.78 21.85
CA ASN A 181 -16.28 5.01 22.87
C ASN A 181 -15.82 5.97 23.97
N ILE A 182 -14.74 6.69 23.75
CA ILE A 182 -14.24 7.74 24.62
C ILE A 182 -14.51 9.09 23.94
#